data_a664f5caf8cd7b80cdec4f6979fa8aea
#
_entry.id   a664f5caf8cd7b80cdec4f6979fa8aea
#
_cell.length_a   1.000
_cell.length_b   1.000
_cell.length_c   1.000
_cell.angle_alpha   90.00
_cell.angle_beta   90.00
_cell.angle_gamma   90.00
#
_symmetry.space_group_name_H-M   'P 1'
#
loop_
_entity.id
_entity.type
_entity.pdbx_description
1 polymer ?
#
loop_
_entity_poly.entity_id
_entity_poly.type
_entity_poly.pdbx_seq_one_letter_code
_entity_poly.pdbx_strand_id
1 'polypeptide(L)'
;MKITHVEIFDIECPKRPGWNPIFVRVHTDEGISGVGEAGLAYDWGHSAAAAMIKEITEAVLIGFNPFNTELLWSRMLRESFWGLGGGPV
;
A
#
# COMPACT_ATOMS: atom_id res chain seq x y z
N MET A 1 2.91 -17.52 9.13
CA MET A 1 3.44 -16.17 8.90
C MET A 1 2.28 -15.18 8.84
N LYS A 2 2.41 -14.08 9.51
CA LYS A 2 1.38 -13.04 9.56
C LYS A 2 1.99 -11.68 9.30
N ILE A 3 1.28 -10.84 8.58
CA ILE A 3 1.67 -9.44 8.41
C ILE A 3 1.47 -8.72 9.74
N THR A 4 2.51 -8.07 10.23
CA THR A 4 2.49 -7.35 11.51
C THR A 4 2.26 -5.86 11.31
N HIS A 5 2.90 -5.28 10.31
CA HIS A 5 2.73 -3.86 9.97
C HIS A 5 3.24 -3.59 8.56
N VAL A 6 2.83 -2.45 8.03
CA VAL A 6 3.29 -1.96 6.73
C VAL A 6 3.86 -0.57 6.92
N GLU A 7 5.11 -0.36 6.49
CA GLU A 7 5.71 0.96 6.43
C GLU A 7 5.42 1.59 5.09
N ILE A 8 5.13 2.87 5.10
CA ILE A 8 4.83 3.64 3.90
C ILE A 8 5.86 4.76 3.78
N PHE A 9 6.51 4.82 2.63
CA PHE A 9 7.53 5.81 2.32
C PHE A 9 7.00 6.71 1.22
N ASP A 10 6.61 7.92 1.57
CA ASP A 10 6.18 8.96 0.63
C ASP A 10 7.39 9.85 0.38
N ILE A 11 8.05 9.64 -0.76
CA ILE A 11 9.35 10.22 -1.05
C ILE A 11 9.21 11.46 -1.94
N GLU A 12 9.89 12.53 -1.57
CA GLU A 12 10.02 13.71 -2.41
C GLU A 12 11.36 13.70 -3.13
N CYS A 13 11.34 14.03 -4.42
CA CYS A 13 12.54 14.15 -5.23
C CYS A 13 12.75 15.61 -5.62
N PRO A 14 13.59 16.37 -4.89
CA PRO A 14 13.79 17.81 -5.16
C PRO A 14 14.25 18.12 -6.57
N LYS A 15 15.01 17.20 -7.18
CA LYS A 15 15.52 17.37 -8.55
C LYS A 15 14.50 17.03 -9.64
N ARG A 16 13.37 16.45 -9.27
CA ARG A 16 12.29 16.09 -10.18
C ARG A 16 10.96 16.45 -9.55
N PRO A 17 10.60 17.73 -9.56
CA PRO A 17 9.31 18.16 -9.00
C PRO A 17 8.16 17.39 -9.65
N GLY A 18 7.19 16.98 -8.84
CA GLY A 18 6.06 16.21 -9.32
C GLY A 18 6.29 14.70 -9.36
N TRP A 19 7.51 14.23 -9.14
CA TRP A 19 7.77 12.80 -9.01
C TRP A 19 7.92 12.43 -7.54
N ASN A 20 6.88 11.82 -7.00
CA ASN A 20 6.79 11.49 -5.58
C ASN A 20 6.52 9.99 -5.43
N PRO A 21 7.57 9.14 -5.56
CA PRO A 21 7.35 7.70 -5.45
C PRO A 21 6.90 7.30 -4.05
N ILE A 22 5.98 6.36 -4.02
CA ILE A 22 5.48 5.80 -2.76
C ILE A 22 5.89 4.34 -2.71
N PHE A 23 6.69 4.00 -1.69
CA PHE A 23 7.10 2.62 -1.45
C PHE A 23 6.41 2.09 -0.20
N VAL A 24 6.19 0.80 -0.19
CA VAL A 24 5.70 0.10 1.00
C VAL A 24 6.67 -1.03 1.35
N ARG A 25 6.81 -1.27 2.63
CA ARG A 25 7.50 -2.45 3.14
C ARG A 25 6.55 -3.21 4.04
N VAL A 26 6.24 -4.42 3.64
CA VAL A 26 5.36 -5.31 4.40
C VAL A 26 6.22 -6.15 5.34
N HIS A 27 5.99 -6.03 6.63
CA HIS A 27 6.70 -6.77 7.67
C HIS A 27 5.87 -7.94 8.17
N THR A 28 6.55 -9.02 8.54
CA THR A 28 5.92 -10.21 9.07
C THR A 28 6.47 -10.57 10.45
N ASP A 29 5.77 -11.45 11.14
CA ASP A 29 6.19 -11.97 12.45
C ASP A 29 7.38 -12.93 12.39
N GLU A 30 7.81 -13.32 11.19
CA GLU A 30 8.96 -14.22 11.02
C GLU A 30 10.22 -13.49 10.54
N GLY A 31 10.23 -12.18 10.59
CA GLY A 31 11.39 -11.37 10.21
C GLY A 31 11.60 -11.22 8.71
N ILE A 32 10.74 -11.81 7.90
CA ILE A 32 10.77 -11.68 6.46
C ILE A 32 9.96 -10.44 6.08
N SER A 33 10.49 -9.61 5.18
CA SER A 33 9.77 -8.46 4.68
C SER A 33 9.89 -8.37 3.16
N GLY A 34 8.95 -7.66 2.55
CA GLY A 34 8.95 -7.43 1.11
C GLY A 34 8.63 -5.98 0.81
N VAL A 35 9.02 -5.53 -0.38
CA VAL A 35 8.90 -4.13 -0.81
C VAL A 35 8.05 -4.06 -2.07
N GLY A 36 7.22 -3.04 -2.15
CA GLY A 36 6.46 -2.73 -3.36
C GLY A 36 6.39 -1.23 -3.58
N GLU A 37 5.98 -0.84 -4.76
CA GLU A 37 5.81 0.56 -5.13
C GLU A 37 4.42 0.80 -5.67
N ALA A 38 3.79 1.87 -5.22
CA ALA A 38 2.56 2.36 -5.82
C ALA A 38 2.93 3.20 -7.04
N GLY A 39 2.70 2.66 -8.23
CA GLY A 39 3.02 3.33 -9.48
C GLY A 39 2.13 4.53 -9.75
N LEU A 40 2.63 5.43 -10.61
CA LEU A 40 1.90 6.61 -11.08
C LEU A 40 1.54 7.62 -9.97
N ALA A 41 2.30 7.65 -8.90
CA ALA A 41 2.12 8.63 -7.83
C ALA A 41 2.86 9.94 -8.19
N TYR A 42 2.40 10.58 -9.27
CA TYR A 42 3.01 11.80 -9.76
C TYR A 42 2.14 13.02 -9.43
N ASP A 43 2.79 14.17 -9.27
CA ASP A 43 2.13 15.45 -9.03
C ASP A 43 1.16 15.40 -7.85
N TRP A 44 -0.11 15.66 -8.12
CA TRP A 44 -1.13 15.69 -7.10
C TRP A 44 -1.68 14.31 -6.83
N GLY A 45 -2.08 14.08 -5.58
CA GLY A 45 -2.72 12.83 -5.21
C GLY A 45 -1.80 11.78 -4.58
N HIS A 46 -0.49 12.00 -4.56
CA HIS A 46 0.42 11.03 -3.93
C HIS A 46 0.14 10.89 -2.43
N SER A 47 -0.17 11.99 -1.75
CA SER A 47 -0.51 11.94 -0.32
C SER A 47 -1.83 11.20 -0.08
N ALA A 48 -2.79 11.35 -0.97
CA ALA A 48 -4.05 10.61 -0.91
C ALA A 48 -3.81 9.11 -1.10
N ALA A 49 -2.94 8.74 -2.02
CA ALA A 49 -2.58 7.34 -2.24
C ALA A 49 -1.88 6.74 -1.02
N ALA A 50 -0.95 7.47 -0.41
CA ALA A 50 -0.26 7.03 0.80
C ALA A 50 -1.25 6.83 1.95
N ALA A 51 -2.17 7.75 2.16
CA ALA A 51 -3.20 7.66 3.19
C ALA A 51 -4.13 6.47 2.94
N MET A 52 -4.52 6.23 1.70
CA MET A 52 -5.37 5.10 1.34
C MET A 52 -4.68 3.76 1.60
N ILE A 53 -3.40 3.66 1.26
CA ILE A 53 -2.61 2.46 1.56
C ILE A 53 -2.60 2.20 3.06
N LYS A 54 -2.41 3.23 3.86
CA LYS A 54 -2.41 3.10 5.31
C LYS A 54 -3.75 2.57 5.82
N GLU A 55 -4.85 3.17 5.40
CA GLU A 55 -6.19 2.76 5.84
C GLU A 55 -6.51 1.33 5.43
N ILE A 56 -6.25 0.96 4.18
CA ILE A 56 -6.53 -0.37 3.66
C ILE A 56 -5.66 -1.41 4.38
N THR A 57 -4.40 -1.11 4.58
CA THR A 57 -3.48 -2.01 5.27
C THR A 57 -3.95 -2.32 6.67
N GLU A 58 -4.29 -1.30 7.44
CA GLU A 58 -4.76 -1.46 8.81
C GLU A 58 -6.09 -2.23 8.87
N ALA A 59 -6.96 -2.01 7.89
CA ALA A 59 -8.27 -2.65 7.85
C ALA A 59 -8.22 -4.11 7.37
N VAL A 60 -7.34 -4.44 6.43
CA VAL A 60 -7.42 -5.68 5.67
C VAL A 60 -6.21 -6.59 5.85
N LEU A 61 -5.00 -6.03 5.85
CA LEU A 61 -3.79 -6.86 5.72
C LEU A 61 -3.24 -7.38 7.06
N ILE A 62 -3.34 -6.61 8.11
CA ILE A 62 -2.71 -6.94 9.38
C ILE A 62 -3.28 -8.25 9.94
N GLY A 63 -2.41 -9.16 10.32
CA GLY A 63 -2.78 -10.45 10.89
C GLY A 63 -2.98 -11.57 9.87
N PHE A 64 -2.94 -11.27 8.58
CA PHE A 64 -3.11 -12.27 7.54
C PHE A 64 -1.79 -12.79 7.00
N ASN A 65 -1.84 -13.97 6.39
CA ASN A 65 -0.69 -14.58 5.75
C ASN A 65 -0.40 -13.83 4.43
N PRO A 66 0.80 -13.26 4.26
CA PRO A 66 1.12 -12.48 3.06
C PRO A 66 1.14 -13.31 1.77
N PHE A 67 1.24 -14.63 1.86
CA PHE A 67 1.20 -15.49 0.68
C PHE A 67 -0.19 -15.68 0.10
N ASN A 68 -1.23 -15.32 0.84
CA ASN A 68 -2.61 -15.32 0.33
C ASN A 68 -2.88 -14.06 -0.51
N THR A 69 -2.04 -13.83 -1.51
CA THR A 69 -2.04 -12.58 -2.28
C THR A 69 -3.37 -12.31 -2.99
N GLU A 70 -3.96 -13.33 -3.61
CA GLU A 70 -5.22 -13.13 -4.32
C GLU A 70 -6.40 -12.84 -3.38
N LEU A 71 -6.45 -13.52 -2.24
CA LEU A 71 -7.45 -13.25 -1.23
C LEU A 71 -7.33 -11.82 -0.72
N LEU A 72 -6.11 -11.39 -0.37
CA LEU A 72 -5.87 -10.06 0.16
C LEU A 72 -6.17 -8.98 -0.88
N TRP A 73 -5.77 -9.20 -2.14
CA TRP A 73 -6.08 -8.29 -3.23
C TRP A 73 -7.59 -8.16 -3.42
N SER A 74 -8.30 -9.28 -3.43
CA SER A 74 -9.75 -9.29 -3.57
C SER A 74 -10.44 -8.55 -2.42
N ARG A 75 -9.96 -8.73 -1.19
CA ARG A 75 -10.50 -8.03 -0.04
C ARG A 75 -10.27 -6.53 -0.11
N MET A 76 -9.06 -6.12 -0.47
CA MET A 76 -8.76 -4.70 -0.63
C MET A 76 -9.66 -4.05 -1.69
N LEU A 77 -9.89 -4.76 -2.79
CA LEU A 77 -10.69 -4.24 -3.88
C LEU A 77 -12.18 -4.19 -3.54
N ARG A 78 -12.71 -5.24 -2.91
CA ARG A 78 -14.15 -5.40 -2.67
C ARG A 78 -14.64 -4.77 -1.39
N GLU A 79 -13.82 -4.74 -0.36
CA GLU A 79 -14.18 -4.15 0.94
C GLU A 79 -13.95 -2.64 0.98
N SER A 80 -13.17 -2.11 0.06
CA SER A 80 -13.00 -0.67 -0.09
C SER A 80 -14.17 -0.09 -0.87
N PHE A 81 -14.80 0.96 -0.34
CA PHE A 81 -15.93 1.61 -1.00
C PHE A 81 -15.59 2.06 -2.43
N TRP A 82 -14.38 2.54 -2.65
CA TRP A 82 -13.95 3.09 -3.92
C TRP A 82 -13.12 2.12 -4.78
N GLY A 83 -12.86 0.92 -4.28
CA GLY A 83 -11.96 -0.01 -4.94
C GLY A 83 -12.42 -0.43 -6.34
N LEU A 84 -13.68 -0.77 -6.47
CA LEU A 84 -14.24 -1.23 -7.75
C LEU A 84 -14.49 -0.10 -8.75
N GLY A 85 -14.54 1.13 -8.29
CA GLY A 85 -14.77 2.29 -9.14
C GLY A 85 -13.49 2.91 -9.71
N GLY A 86 -12.35 2.29 -9.48
CA GLY A 86 -11.06 2.89 -9.77
C GLY A 86 -10.69 3.87 -8.66
N GLY A 87 -9.53 4.28 -8.50
CA GLY A 87 -9.04 5.09 -7.42
C GLY A 87 -7.70 4.56 -6.95
N PRO A 88 -7.24 4.90 -5.74
CA PRO A 88 -5.92 4.49 -5.27
C PRO A 88 -5.73 2.98 -5.10
N VAL A 89 -6.77 2.21 -5.10
CA VAL A 89 -6.71 0.77 -5.01
C VAL A 89 -6.58 0.16 -6.39
#